data_cf4c366e77847fd9d8bf07232c76b3e4
#
_entry.id   cf4c366e77847fd9d8bf07232c76b3e4
#
_cell.length_a   1.000
_cell.length_b   1.000
_cell.length_c   1.000
_cell.angle_alpha   90.00
_cell.angle_beta   90.00
_cell.angle_gamma   90.00
#
_symmetry.space_group_name_H-M   'P 1'
#
loop_
_entity.id
_entity.type
_entity.pdbx_description
1 polymer ?
#
loop_
_entity_poly.entity_id
_entity_poly.type
_entity_poly.pdbx_seq_one_letter_code
_entity_poly.pdbx_strand_id
1 'polypeptide(L)'
;FQNHFWEIFGKFLGEIWENFGGQKMRRKNYKGRCEKRSLEKFTSICKTYDPIQSAYANILVENKDIAEVRCNVVLDDDCSEYMTDFVCTKTNGDLMVRECISTKLLEKPLSMKLLDMSRTYWLRHGVTDWGIVVDAVEE
;
A
#
# COMPACT_ATOMS: atom_id res chain seq x y z
N PHE A 1 -18.03 1.70 -2.89
CA PHE A 1 -17.37 1.87 -1.58
C PHE A 1 -16.06 2.63 -1.71
N GLN A 2 -15.11 2.10 -2.45
CA GLN A 2 -13.79 2.73 -2.58
C GLN A 2 -13.84 4.11 -3.22
N ASN A 3 -14.68 4.31 -4.23
CA ASN A 3 -14.79 5.60 -4.90
C ASN A 3 -15.31 6.68 -3.96
N HIS A 4 -16.33 6.35 -3.16
CA HIS A 4 -16.90 7.30 -2.20
C HIS A 4 -15.88 7.65 -1.11
N PHE A 5 -15.13 6.65 -0.65
CA PHE A 5 -14.07 6.85 0.33
C PHE A 5 -13.04 7.86 -0.18
N TRP A 6 -12.64 7.74 -1.45
CA TRP A 6 -11.62 8.62 -2.03
C TRP A 6 -12.06 10.06 -2.18
N GLU A 7 -13.34 10.30 -2.44
CA GLU A 7 -13.86 11.68 -2.51
C GLU A 7 -13.71 12.39 -1.17
N ILE A 8 -14.07 11.74 -0.10
CA ILE A 8 -13.96 12.29 1.26
C ILE A 8 -12.49 12.41 1.64
N PHE A 9 -11.72 11.39 1.36
CA PHE A 9 -10.31 11.28 1.70
C PHE A 9 -9.48 12.39 1.05
N GLY A 10 -9.66 12.60 -0.24
CA GLY A 10 -8.92 13.61 -0.98
C GLY A 10 -9.20 15.04 -0.50
N LYS A 11 -10.44 15.32 -0.11
CA LYS A 11 -10.82 16.62 0.42
C LYS A 11 -10.13 16.93 1.74
N PHE A 12 -10.05 15.95 2.60
CA PHE A 12 -9.47 16.07 3.92
C PHE A 12 -7.94 16.21 3.88
N LEU A 13 -7.30 15.51 2.95
CA LEU A 13 -5.86 15.47 2.84
C LEU A 13 -5.23 16.80 2.43
N GLY A 14 -5.94 17.62 1.67
CA GLY A 14 -5.43 18.91 1.28
C GLY A 14 -5.07 19.80 2.47
N GLU A 15 -5.85 19.73 3.54
CA GLU A 15 -5.62 20.50 4.75
C GLU A 15 -4.49 19.89 5.60
N ILE A 16 -4.41 18.57 5.67
CA ILE A 16 -3.43 17.86 6.48
C ILE A 16 -2.02 18.01 5.91
N TRP A 17 -1.91 18.04 4.60
CA TRP A 17 -0.61 18.11 3.93
C TRP A 17 0.22 19.30 4.38
N GLU A 18 -0.38 20.45 4.57
CA GLU A 18 0.30 21.67 4.97
C GLU A 18 0.92 21.55 6.36
N ASN A 19 0.32 20.75 7.24
CA ASN A 19 0.77 20.59 8.62
C ASN A 19 1.96 19.64 8.77
N PHE A 20 2.23 18.81 7.76
CA PHE A 20 3.28 17.81 7.84
C PHE A 20 4.45 18.06 6.88
N GLY A 21 4.43 19.18 6.17
CA GLY A 21 5.40 19.48 5.13
C GLY A 21 6.85 19.23 5.53
N GLY A 22 7.61 18.59 4.68
CA GLY A 22 9.04 18.40 4.85
C GLY A 22 9.49 17.27 5.75
N GLN A 23 8.60 16.59 6.45
CA GLN A 23 8.99 15.47 7.29
C GLN A 23 9.07 14.17 6.49
N LYS A 24 10.09 13.37 6.77
CA LYS A 24 10.18 12.01 6.25
C LYS A 24 9.12 11.16 6.92
N MET A 25 8.37 10.41 6.12
CA MET A 25 7.22 9.68 6.61
C MET A 25 7.24 8.22 6.23
N ARG A 26 6.78 7.38 7.16
CA ARG A 26 6.62 5.95 6.95
C ARG A 26 5.35 5.48 7.63
N ARG A 27 4.63 4.58 6.97
CA ARG A 27 3.48 3.92 7.59
C ARG A 27 3.91 2.78 8.51
N LYS A 28 5.01 2.13 8.20
CA LYS A 28 5.49 0.94 8.89
C LYS A 28 6.90 1.15 9.40
N ASN A 29 7.25 0.44 10.47
CA ASN A 29 8.60 0.43 10.97
C ASN A 29 9.44 -0.59 10.21
N TYR A 30 9.97 -0.18 9.06
CA TYR A 30 10.76 -1.05 8.19
C TYR A 30 12.11 -1.46 8.81
N LYS A 31 12.51 -0.83 9.89
CA LYS A 31 13.69 -1.24 10.65
C LYS A 31 13.35 -2.25 11.73
N GLY A 32 12.08 -2.48 11.96
CA GLY A 32 11.61 -3.42 12.95
C GLY A 32 11.59 -4.84 12.43
N ARG A 33 10.95 -5.68 13.20
CA ARG A 33 10.82 -7.09 12.91
C ARG A 33 9.98 -7.33 11.68
N CYS A 34 10.42 -8.24 10.81
CA CYS A 34 9.62 -8.66 9.67
C CYS A 34 9.65 -10.18 9.54
N GLU A 35 8.59 -10.71 8.95
CA GLU A 35 8.51 -12.09 8.53
C GLU A 35 9.05 -12.19 7.10
N LYS A 36 9.91 -13.17 6.85
CA LYS A 36 10.49 -13.39 5.53
C LYS A 36 10.02 -14.72 4.99
N ARG A 37 9.43 -14.70 3.80
CA ARG A 37 8.95 -15.92 3.14
C ARG A 37 9.33 -15.92 1.67
N SER A 38 9.65 -17.10 1.16
CA SER A 38 9.83 -17.30 -0.27
C SER A 38 8.50 -17.80 -0.83
N LEU A 39 7.81 -16.96 -1.57
CA LEU A 39 6.48 -17.26 -2.09
C LEU A 39 6.48 -17.30 -3.61
N GLU A 40 5.60 -18.13 -4.16
CA GLU A 40 5.38 -18.17 -5.61
C GLU A 40 4.92 -16.81 -6.10
N LYS A 41 5.26 -16.49 -7.34
CA LYS A 41 4.93 -15.23 -8.02
C LYS A 41 5.71 -14.02 -7.53
N PHE A 42 6.34 -14.10 -6.35
CA PHE A 42 7.12 -12.98 -5.82
C PHE A 42 8.51 -12.97 -6.45
N THR A 43 8.94 -11.79 -6.90
CA THR A 43 10.23 -11.62 -7.57
C THR A 43 11.42 -11.67 -6.61
N SER A 44 11.15 -11.50 -5.31
CA SER A 44 12.16 -11.55 -4.26
C SER A 44 11.53 -12.10 -2.99
N ILE A 45 12.35 -12.21 -1.93
CA ILE A 45 11.83 -12.64 -0.63
C ILE A 45 10.73 -11.67 -0.17
N CYS A 46 9.58 -12.23 0.19
CA CYS A 46 8.46 -11.47 0.70
C CYS A 46 8.72 -11.10 2.16
N LYS A 47 8.90 -9.81 2.42
CA LYS A 47 9.08 -9.29 3.78
C LYS A 47 7.80 -8.62 4.22
N THR A 48 7.19 -9.10 5.28
CA THR A 48 5.95 -8.53 5.79
C THR A 48 6.15 -8.02 7.22
N TYR A 49 5.62 -6.84 7.49
CA TYR A 49 5.88 -6.10 8.71
C TYR A 49 4.68 -6.04 9.65
N ASP A 50 3.54 -6.53 9.20
CA ASP A 50 2.35 -6.65 10.03
C ASP A 50 1.48 -7.82 9.56
N PRO A 51 0.51 -8.26 10.39
CA PRO A 51 -0.33 -9.42 10.06
C PRO A 51 -1.19 -9.21 8.82
N ILE A 52 -1.61 -7.98 8.53
CA ILE A 52 -2.46 -7.67 7.38
C ILE A 52 -1.66 -7.91 6.09
N GLN A 53 -0.45 -7.40 6.05
CA GLN A 53 0.44 -7.58 4.91
C GLN A 53 0.74 -9.06 4.69
N SER A 54 1.02 -9.80 5.77
CA SER A 54 1.29 -11.23 5.70
C SER A 54 0.10 -12.01 5.16
N ALA A 55 -1.09 -11.73 5.65
CA ALA A 55 -2.32 -12.40 5.20
C ALA A 55 -2.62 -12.10 3.73
N TYR A 56 -2.44 -10.84 3.32
CA TYR A 56 -2.72 -10.48 1.95
C TYR A 56 -1.72 -11.10 0.96
N ALA A 57 -0.47 -11.29 1.38
CA ALA A 57 0.52 -11.99 0.56
C ALA A 57 0.02 -13.39 0.19
N ASN A 58 -0.60 -14.10 1.14
CA ASN A 58 -1.19 -15.42 0.87
C ASN A 58 -2.34 -15.33 -0.14
N ILE A 59 -3.17 -14.30 -0.03
CA ILE A 59 -4.28 -14.08 -0.97
C ILE A 59 -3.75 -13.86 -2.39
N LEU A 60 -2.68 -13.10 -2.52
CA LEU A 60 -2.07 -12.83 -3.82
C LEU A 60 -1.51 -14.08 -4.48
N VAL A 61 -0.89 -14.97 -3.69
CA VAL A 61 -0.38 -16.24 -4.21
C VAL A 61 -1.51 -17.09 -4.80
N GLU A 62 -2.67 -17.07 -4.15
CA GLU A 62 -3.84 -17.87 -4.56
C GLU A 62 -4.62 -17.24 -5.72
N ASN A 63 -4.41 -15.96 -6.00
CA ASN A 63 -5.19 -15.24 -7.01
C ASN A 63 -4.69 -15.55 -8.42
N LYS A 64 -5.55 -16.21 -9.20
CA LYS A 64 -5.21 -16.65 -10.55
C LYS A 64 -5.00 -15.50 -11.55
N ASP A 65 -5.53 -14.33 -11.24
CA ASP A 65 -5.40 -13.16 -12.12
C ASP A 65 -4.08 -12.41 -11.91
N ILE A 66 -3.29 -12.80 -10.93
CA ILE A 66 -2.01 -12.20 -10.62
C ILE A 66 -0.88 -13.08 -11.13
N ALA A 67 -0.03 -12.51 -11.98
CA ALA A 67 1.11 -13.22 -12.54
C ALA A 67 2.39 -13.03 -11.74
N GLU A 68 2.60 -11.83 -11.20
CA GLU A 68 3.83 -11.47 -10.50
C GLU A 68 3.54 -10.48 -9.39
N VAL A 69 4.27 -10.58 -8.28
CA VAL A 69 4.13 -9.68 -7.14
C VAL A 69 5.49 -9.15 -6.70
N ARG A 70 5.54 -7.85 -6.46
CA ARG A 70 6.69 -7.20 -5.81
C ARG A 70 6.21 -6.57 -4.52
N CYS A 71 6.94 -6.78 -3.44
CA CYS A 71 6.58 -6.23 -2.15
C CYS A 71 7.58 -5.15 -1.70
N ASN A 72 7.09 -4.21 -0.91
CA ASN A 72 7.90 -3.14 -0.32
C ASN A 72 8.67 -2.35 -1.38
N VAL A 73 7.94 -1.85 -2.36
CA VAL A 73 8.52 -1.12 -3.49
C VAL A 73 8.74 0.33 -3.10
N VAL A 74 10.00 0.77 -3.13
CA VAL A 74 10.36 2.15 -2.81
C VAL A 74 9.86 3.08 -3.91
N LEU A 75 9.21 4.17 -3.54
CA LEU A 75 8.74 5.15 -4.50
C LEU A 75 9.91 6.03 -4.96
N ASP A 76 9.93 6.30 -6.26
CA ASP A 76 11.05 6.93 -6.94
C ASP A 76 10.83 8.43 -7.12
N ASP A 77 10.55 9.12 -6.02
CA ASP A 77 10.44 10.58 -6.02
C ASP A 77 10.80 11.13 -4.64
N ASP A 78 10.32 12.34 -4.31
CA ASP A 78 10.63 13.01 -3.04
C ASP A 78 10.12 12.29 -1.80
N CYS A 79 9.40 11.19 -1.98
CA CYS A 79 8.91 10.34 -0.90
C CYS A 79 9.90 9.21 -0.57
N SER A 80 11.18 9.51 -0.57
CA SER A 80 12.28 8.55 -0.62
C SER A 80 12.28 7.43 0.43
N GLU A 81 11.54 7.57 1.51
CA GLU A 81 11.47 6.52 2.54
C GLU A 81 10.14 5.78 2.55
N TYR A 82 9.25 6.12 1.67
CA TYR A 82 7.96 5.43 1.59
C TYR A 82 8.07 4.20 0.70
N MET A 83 7.53 3.09 1.19
CA MET A 83 7.45 1.86 0.41
C MET A 83 6.01 1.42 0.25
N THR A 84 5.62 1.14 -0.99
CA THR A 84 4.33 0.55 -1.31
C THR A 84 4.36 -0.93 -0.93
N ASP A 85 3.31 -1.42 -0.29
CA ASP A 85 3.30 -2.80 0.20
C ASP A 85 3.34 -3.82 -0.91
N PHE A 86 2.45 -3.72 -1.90
CA PHE A 86 2.38 -4.68 -3.00
C PHE A 86 2.15 -4.00 -4.33
N VAL A 87 2.98 -4.34 -5.30
CA VAL A 87 2.78 -3.99 -6.70
C VAL A 87 2.67 -5.29 -7.49
N CYS A 88 1.52 -5.51 -8.09
CA CYS A 88 1.21 -6.76 -8.77
C CYS A 88 1.07 -6.55 -10.26
N THR A 89 1.56 -7.50 -11.05
CA THR A 89 1.31 -7.55 -12.47
C THR A 89 0.23 -8.60 -12.72
N LYS A 90 -0.88 -8.18 -13.29
CA LYS A 90 -1.97 -9.08 -13.65
C LYS A 90 -1.60 -9.91 -14.87
N THR A 91 -2.31 -11.02 -15.08
CA THR A 91 -2.08 -11.88 -16.23
C THR A 91 -2.31 -11.17 -17.55
N ASN A 92 -3.13 -10.12 -17.58
CA ASN A 92 -3.36 -9.30 -18.77
C ASN A 92 -2.31 -8.19 -18.98
N GLY A 93 -1.33 -8.10 -18.07
CA GLY A 93 -0.26 -7.10 -18.16
C GLY A 93 -0.50 -5.81 -17.37
N ASP A 94 -1.70 -5.58 -16.88
CA ASP A 94 -2.00 -4.38 -16.10
C ASP A 94 -1.39 -4.46 -14.71
N LEU A 95 -1.07 -3.29 -14.15
CA LEU A 95 -0.56 -3.21 -12.78
C LEU A 95 -1.68 -2.99 -11.78
N MET A 96 -1.49 -3.55 -10.60
CA MET A 96 -2.40 -3.41 -9.47
C MET A 96 -1.57 -3.08 -8.25
N VAL A 97 -1.96 -2.06 -7.50
CA VAL A 97 -1.25 -1.64 -6.28
C VAL A 97 -2.19 -1.77 -5.08
N ARG A 98 -1.66 -2.33 -4.00
CA ARG A 98 -2.40 -2.48 -2.75
C ARG A 98 -1.54 -2.07 -1.57
N GLU A 99 -2.12 -1.26 -0.70
CA GLU A 99 -1.51 -0.83 0.55
C GLU A 99 -2.28 -1.46 1.71
N CYS A 100 -1.56 -2.03 2.66
CA CYS A 100 -2.16 -2.71 3.80
C CYS A 100 -2.07 -1.85 5.04
N ILE A 101 -3.19 -1.65 5.73
CA ILE A 101 -3.24 -0.83 6.93
C ILE A 101 -4.36 -1.32 7.85
N SER A 102 -4.14 -1.24 9.16
CA SER A 102 -5.20 -1.59 10.11
C SER A 102 -6.27 -0.50 10.15
N THR A 103 -7.51 -0.88 10.43
CA THR A 103 -8.61 0.08 10.56
C THR A 103 -8.35 1.10 11.65
N LYS A 104 -7.65 0.72 12.71
CA LYS A 104 -7.29 1.64 13.79
C LYS A 104 -6.41 2.80 13.32
N LEU A 105 -5.53 2.54 12.35
CA LEU A 105 -4.62 3.55 11.84
C LEU A 105 -5.21 4.35 10.70
N LEU A 106 -6.26 3.84 10.07
CA LEU A 106 -6.83 4.45 8.87
C LEU A 106 -7.34 5.87 9.11
N GLU A 107 -7.84 6.16 10.31
CA GLU A 107 -8.37 7.48 10.65
C GLU A 107 -7.30 8.49 11.07
N LYS A 108 -6.06 8.05 11.24
CA LYS A 108 -5.00 8.95 11.66
C LYS A 108 -4.55 9.84 10.51
N PRO A 109 -4.36 11.15 10.73
CA PRO A 109 -3.99 12.09 9.66
C PRO A 109 -2.73 11.68 8.91
N LEU A 110 -1.70 11.20 9.61
CA LEU A 110 -0.47 10.77 8.98
C LEU A 110 -0.70 9.59 8.04
N SER A 111 -1.51 8.63 8.45
CA SER A 111 -1.83 7.47 7.61
C SER A 111 -2.55 7.89 6.34
N MET A 112 -3.51 8.78 6.47
CA MET A 112 -4.26 9.30 5.32
C MET A 112 -3.35 10.02 4.34
N LYS A 113 -2.44 10.82 4.85
CA LYS A 113 -1.48 11.54 4.03
C LYS A 113 -0.57 10.59 3.26
N LEU A 114 -0.04 9.57 3.93
CA LEU A 114 0.85 8.60 3.31
C LEU A 114 0.14 7.77 2.23
N LEU A 115 -1.10 7.39 2.49
CA LEU A 115 -1.88 6.65 1.49
C LEU A 115 -2.18 7.52 0.27
N ASP A 116 -2.47 8.79 0.48
CA ASP A 116 -2.69 9.70 -0.64
C ASP A 116 -1.43 9.90 -1.47
N MET A 117 -0.29 9.98 -0.84
CA MET A 117 1.00 10.04 -1.53
C MET A 117 1.19 8.84 -2.44
N SER A 118 0.93 7.66 -1.93
CA SER A 118 1.03 6.43 -2.70
C SER A 118 0.07 6.45 -3.89
N ARG A 119 -1.19 6.75 -3.64
CA ARG A 119 -2.22 6.81 -4.68
C ARG A 119 -1.85 7.79 -5.78
N THR A 120 -1.42 8.99 -5.41
CA THR A 120 -1.04 10.04 -6.35
C THR A 120 0.16 9.62 -7.18
N TYR A 121 1.17 9.04 -6.54
CA TYR A 121 2.36 8.54 -7.21
C TYR A 121 1.97 7.52 -8.30
N TRP A 122 1.18 6.52 -7.93
CA TRP A 122 0.85 5.45 -8.87
C TRP A 122 -0.07 5.93 -9.99
N LEU A 123 -0.99 6.87 -9.70
CA LEU A 123 -1.80 7.49 -10.75
C LEU A 123 -0.93 8.21 -11.78
N ARG A 124 0.08 8.94 -11.33
CA ARG A 124 1.02 9.62 -12.23
C ARG A 124 1.82 8.63 -13.08
N HIS A 125 1.99 7.42 -12.61
CA HIS A 125 2.69 6.37 -13.34
C HIS A 125 1.73 5.45 -14.11
N GLY A 126 0.49 5.87 -14.28
CA GLY A 126 -0.47 5.17 -15.12
C GLY A 126 -1.20 4.01 -14.45
N VAL A 127 -1.07 3.86 -13.14
CA VAL A 127 -1.74 2.78 -12.42
C VAL A 127 -3.05 3.29 -11.85
N THR A 128 -4.17 2.76 -12.34
CA THR A 128 -5.50 3.13 -11.87
C THR A 128 -6.08 2.13 -10.87
N ASP A 129 -5.59 0.89 -10.87
CA ASP A 129 -6.06 -0.14 -9.93
C ASP A 129 -5.26 -0.08 -8.64
N TRP A 130 -5.57 0.92 -7.83
CA TRP A 130 -4.95 1.15 -6.54
C TRP A 130 -6.00 1.00 -5.45
N GLY A 131 -5.68 0.33 -4.37
CA GLY A 131 -6.61 0.13 -3.28
C GLY A 131 -5.96 -0.11 -1.93
N ILE A 132 -6.78 -0.15 -0.91
CA ILE A 132 -6.38 -0.36 0.48
C ILE A 132 -6.90 -1.71 0.95
N VAL A 133 -6.04 -2.44 1.65
CA VAL A 133 -6.40 -3.69 2.31
C VAL A 133 -6.40 -3.44 3.81
N VAL A 134 -7.51 -3.71 4.46
CA VAL A 134 -7.65 -3.53 5.90
C VAL A 134 -7.85 -4.90 6.56
N ASP A 135 -7.65 -4.93 7.88
CA ASP A 135 -7.92 -6.13 8.65
C ASP A 135 -9.41 -6.47 8.60
N ALA A 136 -9.72 -7.75 8.70
CA ALA A 136 -11.09 -8.19 8.69
C ALA A 136 -11.84 -7.58 9.86
N VAL A 137 -13.00 -6.99 9.56
CA VAL A 137 -13.88 -6.46 10.59
C VAL A 137 -14.84 -7.58 10.95
N GLU A 138 -14.83 -7.98 12.19
CA GLU A 138 -15.78 -8.95 12.70
C GLU A 138 -17.14 -8.30 12.85
N GLU A 139 -18.12 -8.89 12.23
CA GLU A 139 -19.48 -8.36 12.27
C GLU A 139 -20.35 -9.09 13.24
#